data_cd2cab00eb24f54fb617249786bd7661
#
_entry.id   cd2cab00eb24f54fb617249786bd7661
#
_cell.length_a   1.000
_cell.length_b   1.000
_cell.length_c   1.000
_cell.angle_alpha   90.00
_cell.angle_beta   90.00
_cell.angle_gamma   90.00
#
_symmetry.space_group_name_H-M   'P 1'
#
loop_
_entity.id
_entity.type
_entity.pdbx_description
1 polymer ?
#
loop_
_entity_poly.entity_id
_entity_poly.type
_entity_poly.pdbx_seq_one_letter_code
_entity_poly.pdbx_strand_id
1 'polypeptide(L)' 'MPTVLRVRGHRFFFFSNEGHEPPHVHVETGDKYAKFWLSPVALAKSVGNSAEELRELRELVAEHRDLFEEKWHEHFVG' A
#
# COMPACT_ATOMS: atom_id res chain seq x y z
N MET A 1 11.57 -4.18 -6.83
CA MET A 1 10.22 -4.04 -6.28
C MET A 1 9.41 -3.08 -7.14
N PRO A 2 8.27 -3.50 -7.64
CA PRO A 2 7.51 -2.65 -8.54
C PRO A 2 6.83 -1.51 -7.78
N THR A 3 7.07 -0.31 -8.23
CA THR A 3 6.32 0.85 -7.77
C THR A 3 4.99 0.86 -8.52
N VAL A 4 3.89 0.88 -7.79
CA VAL A 4 2.57 0.83 -8.38
C VAL A 4 2.02 2.22 -8.64
N LEU A 5 2.28 3.15 -7.72
CA LEU A 5 1.72 4.49 -7.80
C LEU A 5 2.57 5.46 -6.98
N ARG A 6 2.67 6.70 -7.45
CA ARG A 6 3.29 7.80 -6.68
C ARG A 6 2.29 8.94 -6.60
N VAL A 7 1.96 9.36 -5.39
CA VAL A 7 1.00 10.46 -5.16
C VAL A 7 1.48 11.29 -3.98
N ARG A 8 1.60 12.59 -4.17
CA ARG A 8 1.90 13.55 -3.09
C ARG A 8 3.11 13.15 -2.24
N GLY A 9 4.16 12.63 -2.89
CA GLY A 9 5.36 12.22 -2.18
C GLY A 9 5.27 10.84 -1.55
N HIS A 10 4.15 10.16 -1.68
CA HIS A 10 3.97 8.79 -1.19
C HIS A 10 4.24 7.82 -2.33
N ARG A 11 5.05 6.79 -2.06
CA ARG A 11 5.36 5.75 -3.04
C ARG A 11 4.68 4.46 -2.59
N PHE A 12 3.79 3.93 -3.42
CA PHE A 12 3.06 2.68 -3.15
C PHE A 12 3.70 1.55 -3.94
N PHE A 13 3.97 0.43 -3.27
CA PHE A 13 4.73 -0.65 -3.92
C PHE A 13 4.41 -2.01 -3.29
N PHE A 14 4.82 -3.08 -3.98
CA PHE A 14 4.73 -4.46 -3.48
C PHE A 14 6.13 -5.03 -3.35
N PHE A 15 6.32 -5.92 -2.37
CA PHE A 15 7.51 -6.77 -2.34
C PHE A 15 7.25 -8.03 -3.14
N SER A 16 8.29 -8.56 -3.82
CA SER A 16 8.10 -9.65 -4.79
C SER A 16 7.74 -10.99 -4.15
N ASN A 17 8.00 -11.19 -2.88
CA ASN A 17 7.85 -12.49 -2.25
C ASN A 17 6.68 -12.61 -1.29
N GLU A 18 5.65 -11.78 -1.47
CA GLU A 18 4.52 -11.73 -0.54
C GLU A 18 3.21 -12.24 -1.13
N GLY A 19 3.25 -12.96 -2.24
CA GLY A 19 2.03 -13.43 -2.88
C GLY A 19 1.24 -14.44 -2.07
N HIS A 20 1.82 -15.00 -1.02
CA HIS A 20 1.13 -15.94 -0.14
C HIS A 20 0.28 -15.26 0.92
N GLU A 21 0.40 -13.95 1.08
CA GLU A 21 -0.42 -13.19 2.03
C GLU A 21 -1.64 -12.61 1.31
N PRO A 22 -2.67 -12.19 2.06
CA PRO A 22 -3.78 -11.46 1.45
C PRO A 22 -3.28 -10.19 0.76
N PRO A 23 -3.99 -9.68 -0.24
CA PRO A 23 -3.55 -8.48 -0.95
C PRO A 23 -3.30 -7.31 -0.02
N HIS A 24 -2.17 -6.65 -0.22
CA HIS A 24 -1.79 -5.50 0.60
C HIS A 24 -0.86 -4.58 -0.21
N VAL A 25 -0.62 -3.37 0.30
CA VAL A 25 0.26 -2.42 -0.34
C VAL A 25 1.15 -1.78 0.73
N HIS A 26 2.40 -1.53 0.36
CA HIS A 26 3.36 -0.82 1.19
C HIS A 26 3.43 0.63 0.73
N VAL A 27 3.62 1.55 1.68
CA VAL A 27 3.74 2.98 1.40
C VAL A 27 5.00 3.52 2.03
N GLU A 28 5.79 4.23 1.25
CA GLU A 28 7.01 4.87 1.72
C GLU A 28 6.89 6.37 1.49
N THR A 29 7.16 7.16 2.52
CA THR A 29 7.13 8.62 2.44
C THR A 29 8.35 9.14 3.17
N GLY A 30 9.40 9.50 2.41
CA GLY A 30 10.67 9.87 3.04
C GLY A 30 11.20 8.68 3.84
N ASP A 31 11.38 8.86 5.14
CA ASP A 31 11.83 7.79 6.03
C ASP A 31 10.69 7.12 6.79
N LYS A 32 9.45 7.42 6.42
CA LYS A 32 8.26 6.83 7.05
C LYS A 32 7.77 5.67 6.21
N TYR A 33 7.09 4.72 6.88
CA TYR A 33 6.63 3.49 6.24
C TYR A 33 5.28 3.06 6.80
N ALA A 34 4.44 2.49 5.94
CA ALA A 34 3.18 1.89 6.35
C ALA A 34 2.82 0.72 5.45
N LYS A 35 2.02 -0.21 5.97
CA LYS A 35 1.49 -1.33 5.21
C LYS A 35 -0.01 -1.37 5.45
N PHE A 36 -0.78 -1.49 4.36
CA PHE A 36 -2.24 -1.55 4.43
C PHE A 36 -2.76 -2.81 3.75
N TRP A 37 -3.69 -3.50 4.41
CA TRP A 37 -4.47 -4.54 3.77
C TRP A 37 -5.45 -3.87 2.81
N LEU A 38 -5.81 -4.55 1.72
CA LEU A 38 -6.68 -3.97 0.69
C LEU A 38 -8.14 -4.41 0.81
N SER A 39 -8.43 -5.51 1.48
CA SER A 39 -9.79 -6.04 1.53
C SER A 39 -10.08 -6.70 2.88
N PRO A 40 -10.60 -5.97 3.83
CA PRO A 40 -10.93 -4.54 3.81
C PRO A 40 -9.68 -3.67 3.94
N VAL A 41 -9.82 -2.39 3.62
CA VAL A 41 -8.71 -1.45 3.79
C VAL A 41 -8.46 -1.27 5.28
N ALA A 42 -7.29 -1.67 5.75
CA ALA A 42 -6.96 -1.63 7.17
C ALA A 42 -5.45 -1.52 7.34
N LEU A 43 -5.04 -0.76 8.34
CA LEU A 43 -3.62 -0.59 8.64
C LEU A 43 -3.04 -1.88 9.22
N ALA A 44 -1.96 -2.37 8.64
CA ALA A 44 -1.26 -3.56 9.13
C ALA A 44 -0.01 -3.19 9.91
N LYS A 45 0.71 -2.12 9.49
CA LYS A 45 1.94 -1.72 10.15
C LYS A 45 2.23 -0.27 9.83
N SER A 46 2.87 0.44 10.76
CA SER A 46 3.28 1.81 10.56
C SER A 46 4.57 2.11 11.32
N VAL A 47 5.46 2.88 10.69
CA VAL A 47 6.68 3.35 11.31
C VAL A 47 6.84 4.83 10.98
N GLY A 48 6.85 5.68 12.02
CA GLY A 48 7.13 7.10 11.87
C GLY A 48 5.98 7.98 11.41
N ASN A 49 4.78 7.42 11.18
CA ASN A 49 3.63 8.20 10.74
C ASN A 49 2.79 8.68 11.92
N SER A 50 2.29 9.92 11.84
CA SER A 50 1.33 10.42 12.81
C SER A 50 -0.07 9.87 12.49
N ALA A 51 -1.01 10.02 13.42
CA ALA A 51 -2.39 9.60 13.18
C ALA A 51 -3.01 10.31 11.98
N GLU A 52 -2.68 11.60 11.83
CA GLU A 52 -3.18 12.40 10.72
C GLU A 52 -2.60 11.91 9.38
N GLU A 53 -1.30 11.58 9.38
CA GLU A 53 -0.65 11.03 8.20
C GLU A 53 -1.25 9.68 7.82
N LEU A 54 -1.52 8.83 8.79
CA LEU A 54 -2.14 7.53 8.54
C LEU A 54 -3.56 7.68 7.99
N ARG A 55 -4.29 8.68 8.43
CA ARG A 55 -5.63 8.94 7.89
C ARG A 55 -5.56 9.30 6.41
N GLU A 56 -4.61 10.17 6.05
CA GLU A 56 -4.42 10.53 4.65
C GLU A 56 -4.03 9.32 3.80
N LEU A 57 -3.09 8.51 4.30
CA LEU A 57 -2.67 7.31 3.58
C LEU A 57 -3.82 6.34 3.40
N ARG A 58 -4.63 6.15 4.44
CA ARG A 58 -5.77 5.26 4.37
C ARG A 58 -6.77 5.71 3.32
N GLU A 59 -7.02 7.03 3.24
CA GLU A 59 -7.91 7.57 2.23
C GLU A 59 -7.38 7.34 0.83
N LEU A 60 -6.07 7.50 0.64
CA LEU A 60 -5.45 7.26 -0.66
C LEU A 60 -5.52 5.79 -1.05
N VAL A 61 -5.30 4.89 -0.08
CA VAL A 61 -5.40 3.45 -0.35
C VAL A 61 -6.83 3.07 -0.72
N ALA A 62 -7.81 3.61 0.00
CA ALA A 62 -9.22 3.35 -0.30
C ALA A 62 -9.61 3.88 -1.67
N GLU A 63 -9.13 5.06 -2.01
CA GLU A 63 -9.42 5.69 -3.30
C GLU A 63 -8.85 4.88 -4.47
N HIS A 64 -7.65 4.30 -4.29
CA HIS A 64 -6.96 3.56 -5.34
C HIS A 64 -7.01 2.05 -5.14
N ARG A 65 -7.91 1.58 -4.28
CA ARG A 65 -7.99 0.16 -3.93
C ARG A 65 -8.12 -0.75 -5.15
N ASP A 66 -9.01 -0.39 -6.09
CA ASP A 66 -9.22 -1.22 -7.28
C ASP A 66 -7.96 -1.32 -8.12
N LEU A 67 -7.25 -0.21 -8.27
CA LEU A 67 -5.97 -0.20 -8.98
C LEU A 67 -4.96 -1.11 -8.30
N PHE A 68 -4.84 -1.01 -6.96
CA PHE A 68 -3.89 -1.83 -6.22
C PHE A 68 -4.22 -3.32 -6.31
N GLU A 69 -5.51 -3.67 -6.25
CA GLU A 69 -5.91 -5.08 -6.37
C GLU A 69 -5.65 -5.62 -7.77
N GLU A 70 -5.89 -4.82 -8.79
CA GLU A 70 -5.59 -5.21 -10.16
C GLU A 70 -4.09 -5.46 -10.34
N LYS A 71 -3.27 -4.54 -9.82
CA LYS A 71 -1.81 -4.67 -9.92
C LYS A 71 -1.29 -5.83 -9.09
N TRP A 72 -1.90 -6.09 -7.95
CA TRP A 72 -1.56 -7.25 -7.12
C TRP A 72 -1.79 -8.53 -7.91
N HIS A 73 -2.94 -8.65 -8.56
CA HIS A 73 -3.26 -9.82 -9.38
C HIS A 73 -2.26 -10.00 -10.52
N GLU A 74 -1.93 -8.92 -11.22
CA GLU A 74 -0.96 -8.99 -12.31
C GLU A 74 0.40 -9.46 -11.81
N HIS A 75 0.80 -9.00 -10.63
CA HIS A 75 2.14 -9.27 -10.12
C HIS A 75 2.26 -10.68 -9.54
N PHE A 76 1.25 -11.18 -8.84
CA PHE A 76 1.34 -12.45 -8.12
C PHE A 76 0.57 -13.60 -8.74
N VAL A 77 -0.43 -13.34 -9.56
CA VAL A 77 -1.29 -14.40 -10.10
C VAL A 77 -1.17 -14.49 -11.61
N GLY A 78 -1.15 -13.37 -12.25
CA GLY A 78 -1.05 -13.29 -13.68
C GLY A 78 0.32 -13.53 -14.20
#